data_94f67ec77e5e912840fc35497dcbe167
#
_entry.id   94f67ec77e5e912840fc35497dcbe167
#
_cell.length_a   1.000
_cell.length_b   1.000
_cell.length_c   1.000
_cell.angle_alpha   90.00
_cell.angle_beta   90.00
_cell.angle_gamma   90.00
#
_symmetry.space_group_name_H-M   'P 1'
#
loop_
_entity.id
_entity.type
_entity.pdbx_description
1 polymer ?
#
loop_
_entity_poly.entity_id
_entity_poly.type
_entity_poly.pdbx_seq_one_letter_code
_entity_poly.pdbx_strand_id
1 'polypeptide(L)'
;LVQELEDLKKQINPHEILLVADAALGQEAVNVAKTFHERLDLTGIILTKMDGDARGGAALSMKKVTGAPIKFMGVGEKIDEFEVFHPDRLASRILGMGDVVSLVEKAQEHLDEEESMRMAEKMLKAEFDFDDFLSQMRQMKKMGSMGSIAKMLPGMGNIQVGDKEEKSL
;
A
#
# COMPACT_ATOMS: atom_id res chain seq x y z
N LEU A 1 21.12 14.93 -17.40
CA LEU A 1 20.18 14.71 -16.29
C LEU A 1 20.91 14.54 -14.94
N VAL A 2 21.78 13.51 -14.76
CA VAL A 2 22.44 13.29 -13.46
C VAL A 2 23.34 14.46 -13.06
N GLN A 3 24.12 15.01 -14.00
CA GLN A 3 24.97 16.20 -13.77
C GLN A 3 24.14 17.42 -13.35
N GLU A 4 23.00 17.63 -13.97
CA GLU A 4 22.07 18.71 -13.65
C GLU A 4 21.51 18.58 -12.22
N LEU A 5 21.19 17.34 -11.79
CA LEU A 5 20.75 17.07 -10.43
C LEU A 5 21.85 17.27 -9.39
N GLU A 6 23.10 16.95 -9.72
CA GLU A 6 24.27 17.26 -8.88
C GLU A 6 24.43 18.78 -8.69
N ASP A 7 24.27 19.55 -9.77
CA ASP A 7 24.36 20.99 -9.72
C ASP A 7 23.22 21.61 -8.92
N LEU A 8 21.98 21.09 -9.09
CA LEU A 8 20.84 21.45 -8.26
C LEU A 8 21.07 21.13 -6.79
N LYS A 9 21.57 19.93 -6.47
CA LYS A 9 21.90 19.53 -5.09
C LYS A 9 22.86 20.56 -4.44
N LYS A 10 23.89 20.98 -5.16
CA LYS A 10 24.85 21.97 -4.66
C LYS A 10 24.24 23.35 -4.43
N GLN A 11 23.32 23.78 -5.33
CA GLN A 11 22.69 25.10 -5.24
C GLN A 11 21.64 25.19 -4.14
N ILE A 12 20.81 24.16 -3.99
CA ILE A 12 19.66 24.16 -3.09
C ILE A 12 20.05 23.65 -1.69
N ASN A 13 21.06 22.77 -1.63
CA ASN A 13 21.45 22.05 -0.41
C ASN A 13 20.24 21.43 0.35
N PRO A 14 19.49 20.52 -0.29
CA PRO A 14 18.24 20.00 0.25
C PRO A 14 18.49 19.12 1.46
N HIS A 15 17.56 19.12 2.43
CA HIS A 15 17.61 18.22 3.57
C HIS A 15 17.30 16.76 3.20
N GLU A 16 16.53 16.56 2.15
CA GLU A 16 16.09 15.26 1.68
C GLU A 16 16.23 15.15 0.15
N ILE A 17 16.77 14.04 -0.29
CA ILE A 17 16.83 13.64 -1.70
C ILE A 17 16.15 12.29 -1.81
N LEU A 18 14.95 12.29 -2.34
CA LEU A 18 14.11 11.09 -2.44
C LEU A 18 14.06 10.62 -3.90
N LEU A 19 14.39 9.36 -4.13
CA LEU A 19 14.20 8.71 -5.43
C LEU A 19 12.81 8.10 -5.49
N VAL A 20 12.03 8.47 -6.50
CA VAL A 20 10.78 7.77 -6.85
C VAL A 20 11.11 6.65 -7.82
N ALA A 21 10.86 5.41 -7.43
CA ALA A 21 11.16 4.22 -8.20
C ALA A 21 9.92 3.34 -8.38
N ASP A 22 9.75 2.80 -9.59
CA ASP A 22 8.67 1.88 -9.93
C ASP A 22 9.06 0.45 -9.52
N ALA A 23 8.35 -0.14 -8.56
CA ALA A 23 8.64 -1.48 -8.06
C ALA A 23 8.40 -2.57 -9.13
N ALA A 24 7.53 -2.31 -10.11
CA ALA A 24 7.24 -3.25 -11.19
C ALA A 24 8.42 -3.46 -12.16
N LEU A 25 9.36 -2.51 -12.22
CA LEU A 25 10.58 -2.63 -13.04
C LEU A 25 11.61 -3.61 -12.45
N GLY A 26 11.41 -4.08 -11.23
CA GLY A 26 12.27 -5.09 -10.61
C GLY A 26 13.76 -4.67 -10.58
N GLN A 27 14.63 -5.49 -11.17
CA GLN A 27 16.07 -5.28 -11.13
C GLN A 27 16.53 -4.00 -11.84
N GLU A 28 15.81 -3.54 -12.85
CA GLU A 28 16.12 -2.29 -13.56
C GLU A 28 16.01 -1.09 -12.62
N ALA A 29 14.95 -1.03 -11.80
CA ALA A 29 14.79 0.01 -10.80
C ALA A 29 15.91 -0.02 -9.74
N VAL A 30 16.44 -1.19 -9.40
CA VAL A 30 17.58 -1.33 -8.47
C VAL A 30 18.85 -0.73 -9.07
N ASN A 31 19.11 -0.97 -10.36
CA ASN A 31 20.29 -0.42 -11.07
C ASN A 31 20.20 1.11 -11.14
N VAL A 32 19.01 1.63 -11.44
CA VAL A 32 18.76 3.08 -11.44
C VAL A 32 19.01 3.65 -10.05
N ALA A 33 18.44 3.06 -9.01
CA ALA A 33 18.60 3.51 -7.63
C ALA A 33 20.08 3.54 -7.20
N LYS A 34 20.86 2.53 -7.58
CA LYS A 34 22.29 2.47 -7.32
C LYS A 34 23.01 3.66 -7.96
N THR A 35 22.79 3.90 -9.25
CA THR A 35 23.43 4.98 -10.00
C THR A 35 23.12 6.35 -9.40
N PHE A 36 21.85 6.59 -9.05
CA PHE A 36 21.43 7.84 -8.42
C PHE A 36 22.00 8.00 -7.01
N HIS A 37 22.07 6.91 -6.24
CA HIS A 37 22.61 6.96 -4.88
C HIS A 37 24.12 7.28 -4.89
N GLU A 38 24.90 6.66 -5.77
CA GLU A 38 26.35 6.90 -5.92
C GLU A 38 26.67 8.35 -6.27
N ARG A 39 25.77 9.05 -6.96
CA ARG A 39 25.99 10.43 -7.44
C ARG A 39 25.35 11.49 -6.56
N LEU A 40 24.22 11.18 -5.94
CA LEU A 40 23.40 12.16 -5.24
C LEU A 40 23.29 11.92 -3.73
N ASP A 41 23.76 10.79 -3.20
CA ASP A 41 23.59 10.45 -1.79
C ASP A 41 22.11 10.46 -1.39
N LEU A 42 21.32 9.59 -1.97
CA LEU A 42 19.89 9.52 -1.68
C LEU A 42 19.64 9.35 -0.18
N THR A 43 18.75 10.16 0.38
CA THR A 43 18.34 10.07 1.80
C THR A 43 17.14 9.18 2.00
N GLY A 44 16.45 8.80 0.92
CA GLY A 44 15.31 7.88 0.96
C GLY A 44 14.81 7.49 -0.42
N ILE A 45 13.94 6.50 -0.43
CA ILE A 45 13.30 5.96 -1.63
C ILE A 45 11.79 5.94 -1.42
N ILE A 46 11.06 6.28 -2.47
CA ILE A 46 9.61 6.12 -2.60
C ILE A 46 9.38 5.02 -3.63
N LEU A 47 8.68 3.96 -3.25
CA LEU A 47 8.31 2.88 -4.15
C LEU A 47 6.89 3.06 -4.65
N THR A 48 6.68 3.02 -5.95
CA THR A 48 5.36 3.06 -6.57
C THR A 48 4.93 1.71 -7.11
N LYS A 49 3.65 1.55 -7.40
CA LYS A 49 3.04 0.32 -7.95
C LYS A 49 3.24 -0.92 -7.08
N MET A 50 3.18 -0.74 -5.76
CA MET A 50 3.28 -1.82 -4.79
C MET A 50 1.99 -2.66 -4.66
N ASP A 51 0.90 -2.22 -5.28
CA ASP A 51 -0.38 -2.93 -5.44
C ASP A 51 -0.30 -4.08 -6.45
N GLY A 52 0.68 -4.03 -7.34
CA GLY A 52 0.95 -5.10 -8.31
C GLY A 52 1.51 -6.37 -7.67
N ASP A 53 1.91 -7.34 -8.51
CA ASP A 53 2.51 -8.62 -8.09
C ASP A 53 3.99 -8.48 -7.63
N ALA A 54 4.42 -7.26 -7.36
CA ALA A 54 5.76 -6.98 -6.87
C ALA A 54 5.85 -7.39 -5.39
N ARG A 55 6.22 -8.63 -5.12
CA ARG A 55 6.39 -9.23 -3.78
C ARG A 55 7.48 -8.56 -2.93
N GLY A 56 7.66 -7.25 -3.06
CA GLY A 56 8.64 -6.48 -2.29
C GLY A 56 10.10 -6.80 -2.58
N GLY A 57 10.41 -7.62 -3.59
CA GLY A 57 11.79 -7.96 -3.96
C GLY A 57 12.62 -6.75 -4.38
N ALA A 58 12.00 -5.81 -5.10
CA ALA A 58 12.63 -4.54 -5.47
C ALA A 58 13.00 -3.72 -4.22
N ALA A 59 12.11 -3.66 -3.22
CA ALA A 59 12.34 -2.95 -1.97
C ALA A 59 13.57 -3.48 -1.22
N LEU A 60 13.64 -4.80 -1.03
CA LEU A 60 14.78 -5.46 -0.37
C LEU A 60 16.08 -5.23 -1.12
N SER A 61 16.05 -5.38 -2.45
CA SER A 61 17.23 -5.20 -3.31
C SER A 61 17.72 -3.76 -3.30
N MET A 62 16.83 -2.78 -3.43
CA MET A 62 17.18 -1.36 -3.36
C MET A 62 17.78 -0.99 -2.01
N LYS A 63 17.15 -1.40 -0.91
CA LYS A 63 17.67 -1.18 0.44
C LYS A 63 19.07 -1.78 0.62
N LYS A 64 19.28 -3.00 0.13
CA LYS A 64 20.58 -3.68 0.23
C LYS A 64 21.66 -2.99 -0.60
N VAL A 65 21.33 -2.51 -1.80
CA VAL A 65 22.29 -1.93 -2.75
C VAL A 65 22.63 -0.47 -2.41
N THR A 66 21.63 0.32 -2.02
CA THR A 66 21.84 1.76 -1.75
C THR A 66 22.08 2.05 -0.26
N GLY A 67 21.61 1.22 0.65
CA GLY A 67 21.58 1.55 2.08
C GLY A 67 20.52 2.59 2.46
N ALA A 68 19.97 3.33 1.48
CA ALA A 68 18.96 4.35 1.71
C ALA A 68 17.64 3.72 2.23
N PRO A 69 16.96 4.32 3.20
CA PRO A 69 15.69 3.81 3.70
C PRO A 69 14.58 4.01 2.65
N ILE A 70 13.67 3.05 2.56
CA ILE A 70 12.39 3.29 1.90
C ILE A 70 11.53 4.05 2.90
N LYS A 71 10.98 5.19 2.49
CA LYS A 71 10.21 6.08 3.37
C LYS A 71 8.71 5.99 3.10
N PHE A 72 8.36 5.90 1.82
CA PHE A 72 6.95 5.88 1.39
C PHE A 72 6.73 4.84 0.31
N MET A 73 5.47 4.42 0.16
CA MET A 73 5.04 3.54 -0.91
C MET A 73 3.68 3.96 -1.47
N GLY A 74 3.51 3.81 -2.78
CA GLY A 74 2.24 3.95 -3.48
C GLY A 74 1.65 2.57 -3.74
N VAL A 75 0.45 2.33 -3.22
CA VAL A 75 -0.29 1.07 -3.35
C VAL A 75 -1.50 1.20 -4.28
N GLY A 76 -1.60 2.30 -5.00
CA GLY A 76 -2.63 2.60 -5.97
C GLY A 76 -2.41 3.96 -6.63
N GLU A 77 -3.45 4.52 -7.27
CA GLU A 77 -3.38 5.75 -8.07
C GLU A 77 -3.88 7.00 -7.33
N LYS A 78 -4.55 6.84 -6.19
CA LYS A 78 -5.11 7.94 -5.42
C LYS A 78 -4.14 8.44 -4.36
N ILE A 79 -4.37 9.66 -3.87
CA ILE A 79 -3.52 10.29 -2.84
C ILE A 79 -3.60 9.54 -1.51
N ASP A 80 -4.75 9.02 -1.15
CA ASP A 80 -4.99 8.18 0.03
C ASP A 80 -4.34 6.79 -0.05
N GLU A 81 -3.88 6.40 -1.23
CA GLU A 81 -3.10 5.18 -1.49
C GLU A 81 -1.59 5.43 -1.45
N PHE A 82 -1.15 6.59 -0.97
CA PHE A 82 0.25 6.92 -0.68
C PHE A 82 0.49 6.80 0.82
N GLU A 83 1.28 5.79 1.20
CA GLU A 83 1.43 5.37 2.59
C GLU A 83 2.88 5.51 3.08
N VAL A 84 3.06 5.69 4.39
CA VAL A 84 4.37 5.54 5.03
C VAL A 84 4.82 4.07 4.91
N PHE A 85 6.08 3.86 4.61
CA PHE A 85 6.62 2.51 4.49
C PHE A 85 6.82 1.85 5.86
N HIS A 86 6.17 0.71 6.07
CA HIS A 86 6.30 -0.13 7.26
C HIS A 86 7.02 -1.45 6.92
N PRO A 87 8.32 -1.60 7.29
CA PRO A 87 9.11 -2.78 6.93
C PRO A 87 8.49 -4.10 7.40
N ASP A 88 7.93 -4.10 8.62
CA ASP A 88 7.35 -5.31 9.22
C ASP A 88 6.10 -5.78 8.46
N ARG A 89 5.28 -4.85 7.98
CA ARG A 89 4.10 -5.16 7.15
C ARG A 89 4.52 -5.75 5.82
N LEU A 90 5.53 -5.15 5.17
CA LEU A 90 6.06 -5.69 3.92
C LEU A 90 6.67 -7.09 4.13
N ALA A 91 7.43 -7.30 5.19
CA ALA A 91 8.00 -8.61 5.52
C ALA A 91 6.89 -9.66 5.73
N SER A 92 5.84 -9.33 6.47
CA SER A 92 4.67 -10.20 6.68
C SER A 92 3.96 -10.55 5.37
N ARG A 93 3.82 -9.58 4.45
CA ARG A 93 3.25 -9.82 3.10
C ARG A 93 4.12 -10.75 2.26
N ILE A 94 5.44 -10.55 2.28
CA ILE A 94 6.40 -11.41 1.55
C ILE A 94 6.35 -12.85 2.06
N LEU A 95 6.22 -13.03 3.38
CA LEU A 95 6.14 -14.33 4.03
C LEU A 95 4.75 -15.00 3.90
N GLY A 96 3.79 -14.35 3.26
CA GLY A 96 2.43 -14.87 3.10
C GLY A 96 1.59 -14.85 4.37
N MET A 97 2.03 -14.11 5.41
CA MET A 97 1.30 -13.97 6.68
C MET A 97 0.16 -12.94 6.60
N GLY A 98 0.01 -12.28 5.45
CA GLY A 98 -0.97 -11.21 5.26
C GLY A 98 -0.56 -9.89 5.93
N ASP A 99 -1.41 -8.89 5.80
CA ASP A 99 -1.24 -7.59 6.46
C ASP A 99 -2.47 -7.30 7.33
N VAL A 100 -2.60 -8.06 8.42
CA VAL A 100 -3.75 -7.97 9.33
C VAL A 100 -3.81 -6.60 10.01
N VAL A 101 -2.66 -5.97 10.27
CA VAL A 101 -2.60 -4.66 10.92
C VAL A 101 -3.23 -3.58 10.04
N SER A 102 -2.82 -3.51 8.77
CA SER A 102 -3.43 -2.59 7.80
C SER A 102 -4.92 -2.85 7.59
N LEU A 103 -5.35 -4.12 7.65
CA LEU A 103 -6.75 -4.46 7.55
C LEU A 103 -7.55 -3.92 8.74
N VAL A 104 -7.01 -4.08 9.95
CA VAL A 104 -7.64 -3.58 11.18
C VAL A 104 -7.69 -2.05 11.20
N GLU A 105 -6.60 -1.37 10.80
CA GLU A 105 -6.56 0.09 10.69
C GLU A 105 -7.60 0.62 9.71
N LYS A 106 -7.68 0.05 8.49
CA LYS A 106 -8.70 0.41 7.49
C LYS A 106 -10.12 0.13 7.97
N ALA A 107 -10.31 -0.96 8.71
CA ALA A 107 -11.61 -1.24 9.32
C ALA A 107 -11.98 -0.18 10.36
N GLN A 108 -11.04 0.22 11.21
CA GLN A 108 -11.26 1.25 12.24
C GLN A 108 -11.53 2.65 11.65
N GLU A 109 -10.87 3.02 10.56
CA GLU A 109 -11.12 4.30 9.88
C GLU A 109 -12.52 4.43 9.28
N HIS A 110 -13.13 3.29 8.92
CA HIS A 110 -14.42 3.25 8.21
C HIS A 110 -15.58 2.69 9.05
N LEU A 111 -15.29 2.20 10.25
CA LEU A 111 -16.32 1.73 11.18
C LEU A 111 -16.76 2.90 12.06
N ASP A 112 -18.00 3.33 11.86
CA ASP A 112 -18.71 4.14 12.83
C ASP A 112 -19.13 3.24 14.00
N GLU A 113 -18.53 3.43 15.18
CA GLU A 113 -18.78 2.61 16.36
C GLU A 113 -20.27 2.66 16.76
N GLU A 114 -20.92 3.83 16.66
CA GLU A 114 -22.33 3.98 16.98
C GLU A 114 -23.23 3.20 16.00
N GLU A 115 -22.90 3.26 14.70
CA GLU A 115 -23.63 2.54 13.66
C GLU A 115 -23.44 1.03 13.80
N SER A 116 -22.23 0.58 14.15
CA SER A 116 -21.92 -0.84 14.40
C SER A 116 -22.65 -1.38 15.63
N MET A 117 -22.72 -0.64 16.73
CA MET A 117 -23.46 -1.02 17.92
C MET A 117 -24.97 -1.07 17.66
N ARG A 118 -25.51 -0.09 16.94
CA ARG A 118 -26.92 -0.06 16.56
C ARG A 118 -27.31 -1.23 15.64
N MET A 119 -26.41 -1.62 14.72
CA MET A 119 -26.62 -2.79 13.87
C MET A 119 -26.60 -4.09 14.66
N ALA A 120 -25.64 -4.24 15.60
CA ALA A 120 -25.60 -5.40 16.49
C ALA A 120 -26.88 -5.53 17.35
N GLU A 121 -27.40 -4.42 17.86
CA GLU A 121 -28.69 -4.40 18.59
C GLU A 121 -29.87 -4.82 17.71
N LYS A 122 -29.96 -4.32 16.48
CA LYS A 122 -31.00 -4.71 15.52
C LYS A 122 -30.93 -6.19 15.16
N MET A 123 -29.72 -6.75 14.99
CA MET A 123 -29.52 -8.19 14.76
C MET A 123 -30.03 -9.03 15.96
N LEU A 124 -29.72 -8.62 17.19
CA LEU A 124 -30.15 -9.30 18.39
C LEU A 124 -31.67 -9.26 18.56
N LYS A 125 -32.34 -8.19 18.11
CA LYS A 125 -33.80 -8.00 18.17
C LYS A 125 -34.53 -8.63 16.98
N ALA A 126 -33.79 -9.24 16.01
CA ALA A 126 -34.34 -9.74 14.73
C ALA A 126 -35.07 -8.65 13.90
N GLU A 127 -34.63 -7.41 14.03
CA GLU A 127 -35.16 -6.23 13.32
C GLU A 127 -34.31 -5.82 12.12
N PHE A 128 -33.40 -6.70 11.68
CA PHE A 128 -32.51 -6.46 10.55
C PHE A 128 -33.31 -6.48 9.23
N ASP A 129 -33.28 -5.39 8.50
CA ASP A 129 -34.01 -5.22 7.24
C ASP A 129 -33.10 -5.08 6.01
N PHE A 130 -33.72 -4.91 4.83
CA PHE A 130 -32.99 -4.74 3.56
C PHE A 130 -32.20 -3.42 3.49
N ASP A 131 -32.64 -2.38 4.15
CA ASP A 131 -31.94 -1.09 4.19
C ASP A 131 -30.68 -1.20 5.06
N ASP A 132 -30.75 -1.95 6.15
CA ASP A 132 -29.59 -2.27 6.98
C ASP A 132 -28.56 -3.10 6.19
N PHE A 133 -29.01 -4.09 5.42
CA PHE A 133 -28.15 -4.87 4.54
C PHE A 133 -27.48 -4.00 3.47
N LEU A 134 -28.23 -3.10 2.86
CA LEU A 134 -27.70 -2.17 1.85
C LEU A 134 -26.67 -1.19 2.45
N SER A 135 -26.91 -0.72 3.68
CA SER A 135 -25.97 0.12 4.43
C SER A 135 -24.66 -0.63 4.68
N GLN A 136 -24.74 -1.88 5.13
CA GLN A 136 -23.59 -2.74 5.36
C GLN A 136 -22.78 -3.01 4.09
N MET A 137 -23.45 -3.25 2.98
CA MET A 137 -22.79 -3.41 1.67
C MET A 137 -22.09 -2.12 1.23
N ARG A 138 -22.69 -0.95 1.47
CA ARG A 138 -22.05 0.35 1.18
C ARG A 138 -20.83 0.62 2.05
N GLN A 139 -20.87 0.23 3.34
CA GLN A 139 -19.72 0.34 4.23
C GLN A 139 -18.57 -0.58 3.77
N MET A 140 -18.87 -1.83 3.44
CA MET A 140 -17.87 -2.75 2.86
C MET A 140 -17.23 -2.18 1.60
N LYS A 141 -18.01 -1.53 0.74
CA LYS A 141 -17.49 -0.89 -0.48
C LYS A 141 -16.58 0.31 -0.20
N LYS A 142 -16.78 1.03 0.92
CA LYS A 142 -15.90 2.12 1.38
C LYS A 142 -14.55 1.61 1.90
N MET A 143 -14.49 0.39 2.46
CA MET A 143 -13.25 -0.23 2.94
C MET A 143 -12.29 -0.65 1.80
N GLY A 144 -12.70 -0.53 0.56
CA GLY A 144 -11.93 -0.89 -0.63
C GLY A 144 -12.53 -2.05 -1.41
N SER A 145 -11.88 -2.41 -2.53
CA SER A 145 -12.36 -3.53 -3.33
C SER A 145 -12.22 -4.86 -2.57
N MET A 146 -13.14 -5.79 -2.79
CA MET A 146 -13.06 -7.14 -2.22
C MET A 146 -11.73 -7.82 -2.52
N GLY A 147 -11.15 -7.53 -3.69
CA GLY A 147 -9.82 -8.00 -4.08
C GLY A 147 -8.70 -7.44 -3.20
N SER A 148 -8.78 -6.17 -2.79
CA SER A 148 -7.77 -5.58 -1.90
C SER A 148 -7.87 -6.11 -0.48
N ILE A 149 -9.08 -6.33 0.03
CA ILE A 149 -9.31 -6.95 1.34
C ILE A 149 -8.81 -8.40 1.35
N ALA A 150 -9.11 -9.18 0.30
CA ALA A 150 -8.65 -10.56 0.18
C ALA A 150 -7.12 -10.69 0.17
N LYS A 151 -6.41 -9.74 -0.45
CA LYS A 151 -4.93 -9.72 -0.46
C LYS A 151 -4.30 -9.45 0.92
N MET A 152 -5.05 -8.87 1.85
CA MET A 152 -4.58 -8.59 3.22
C MET A 152 -4.81 -9.78 4.16
N LEU A 153 -5.64 -10.75 3.79
CA LEU A 153 -5.91 -11.93 4.61
C LEU A 153 -4.80 -12.98 4.47
N PRO A 154 -4.41 -13.62 5.58
CA PRO A 154 -3.41 -14.70 5.56
C PRO A 154 -3.87 -15.85 4.65
N GLY A 155 -2.99 -16.29 3.74
CA GLY A 155 -3.25 -17.41 2.84
C GLY A 155 -4.13 -17.10 1.62
N MET A 156 -4.71 -15.90 1.49
CA MET A 156 -5.58 -15.52 0.37
C MET A 156 -4.92 -14.58 -0.66
N GLY A 157 -3.65 -14.26 -0.51
CA GLY A 157 -2.91 -13.31 -1.36
C GLY A 157 -2.84 -13.64 -2.87
N ASN A 158 -3.21 -14.86 -3.26
CA ASN A 158 -3.20 -15.31 -4.67
C ASN A 158 -4.60 -15.41 -5.31
N ILE A 159 -5.64 -14.97 -4.64
CA ILE A 159 -7.00 -15.00 -5.21
C ILE A 159 -7.15 -13.80 -6.14
N GLN A 160 -7.15 -14.04 -7.44
CA GLN A 160 -7.58 -13.07 -8.44
C GLN A 160 -9.11 -13.00 -8.45
N VAL A 161 -9.69 -12.04 -7.76
CA VAL A 161 -11.10 -11.71 -7.95
C VAL A 161 -11.20 -10.97 -9.28
N GLY A 162 -11.87 -11.59 -10.25
CA GLY A 162 -11.96 -11.01 -11.61
C GLY A 162 -12.77 -9.72 -11.62
N ASP A 163 -12.29 -8.71 -12.35
CA ASP A 163 -12.94 -7.39 -12.55
C ASP A 163 -14.42 -7.45 -13.01
N LYS A 164 -14.88 -8.61 -13.46
CA LYS A 164 -16.27 -8.82 -13.88
C LYS A 164 -17.23 -9.07 -12.71
N GLU A 165 -16.73 -9.59 -11.61
CA GLU A 165 -17.54 -9.88 -10.42
C GLU A 165 -17.73 -8.64 -9.55
N GLU A 166 -16.79 -7.70 -9.57
CA GLU A 166 -16.91 -6.41 -8.88
C GLU A 166 -17.97 -5.47 -9.46
N LYS A 167 -18.31 -5.61 -10.74
CA LYS A 167 -19.33 -4.76 -11.42
C LYS A 167 -20.75 -5.27 -11.28
N SER A 168 -20.96 -6.45 -10.71
CA SER A 168 -22.29 -7.07 -10.53
C SER A 168 -22.81 -7.02 -9.09
N LEU A 169 -22.06 -6.44 -8.17
CA LEU A 169 -22.42 -6.10 -6.79
C LEU A 169 -22.54 -4.58 -6.64
#